data_03a7b1a06baeb8af03bf1d15dddc5fae
#
_entry.id   03a7b1a06baeb8af03bf1d15dddc5fae
#
_cell.length_a   1.000
_cell.length_b   1.000
_cell.length_c   1.000
_cell.angle_alpha   90.00
_cell.angle_beta   90.00
_cell.angle_gamma   90.00
#
_symmetry.space_group_name_H-M   'P 1'
#
loop_
_entity.id
_entity.type
_entity.pdbx_description
1 polymer ?
#
loop_
_entity_poly.entity_id
_entity_poly.type
_entity_poly.pdbx_seq_one_letter_code
_entity_poly.pdbx_strand_id
1 'polypeptide(L)'
;MKKITNIAAYKFAALPELRSLRARLLALCRAWGLKGTILLSVEGINLFVAGESDKINLLLTELRAIPGLENLSPKFSETEHQPFTRMLVRLKKEIIAFGVEGINPAERTSPKLSARELKQWLDEGRLVTLLDTRNDYEVKLGTFKNARPAGIDHFREFPAAVAKLPPQLKEQPIVMFCTGGIRCEKAGPFMEREGFKQIFQLDGGILKYFEECGGAHYDGECFVFDQRVGLDPSLQETDSTQCFRCQTPLSADDQKDSRHVSGQSCPFCFRTPAEQMAEIIEQRHAAIIRATTPLPGSVPYDNFKPVNVPEDCDQKNLLEVLCRIVTHVTADFWEKEFSRGLIVDLAGAPVAAEKIVRAGEQYRHKFPNVTEPDVDGRIEILHEDEALIVLNKPAPLPMHSNGRFFRNTLQHILNVVYYPQKPHPAHRLDANTTGLVLVTRTRHFASRLQPQFERGLVEKIYLVRVHGTPPEERFSCAAPISDTVGRLGARKIDFENGLESLTNFVVRQKISDGTTLLEARPLTGRPNQIRLHCAHLGFPVCGDATYLAGGKIGGTQTLDVADAPLCLHAWKISFTHPQSKQPMEFTAPPPAWAGEFTSSAKPVLPGR
;
A
#
# COMPACT_ATOMS: atom_id res chain seq x y z
N MET A 1 -46.92 -7.71 14.08
CA MET A 1 -45.56 -8.30 14.21
C MET A 1 -45.12 -8.19 15.66
N LYS A 2 -44.36 -9.15 16.23
CA LYS A 2 -43.81 -9.00 17.59
C LYS A 2 -42.72 -7.91 17.53
N LYS A 3 -42.88 -6.85 18.31
CA LYS A 3 -41.86 -5.82 18.46
C LYS A 3 -40.60 -6.39 19.13
N ILE A 4 -39.46 -5.99 18.68
CA ILE A 4 -38.15 -6.34 19.25
C ILE A 4 -37.74 -5.23 20.21
N THR A 5 -37.45 -5.59 21.45
CA THR A 5 -36.95 -4.67 22.48
C THR A 5 -35.42 -4.58 22.37
N ASN A 6 -34.90 -3.37 22.24
CA ASN A 6 -33.48 -3.08 22.21
C ASN A 6 -33.05 -2.42 23.52
N ILE A 7 -31.93 -2.83 24.08
CA ILE A 7 -31.32 -2.17 25.24
C ILE A 7 -29.90 -1.72 24.95
N ALA A 8 -29.55 -0.53 25.44
CA ALA A 8 -28.21 -0.03 25.54
C ALA A 8 -27.91 0.30 27.00
N ALA A 9 -26.83 -0.27 27.54
CA ALA A 9 -26.46 -0.01 28.93
C ALA A 9 -24.96 -0.10 29.12
N TYR A 10 -24.45 0.66 30.07
CA TYR A 10 -23.07 0.52 30.53
C TYR A 10 -22.98 0.74 32.05
N LYS A 11 -21.97 0.17 32.68
CA LYS A 11 -21.65 0.41 34.08
C LYS A 11 -20.16 0.24 34.30
N PHE A 12 -19.51 1.23 34.90
CA PHE A 12 -18.18 1.11 35.43
C PHE A 12 -18.24 0.46 36.82
N ALA A 13 -17.63 -0.70 36.97
CA ALA A 13 -17.56 -1.48 38.19
C ALA A 13 -16.46 -2.52 38.10
N ALA A 14 -15.76 -2.82 39.17
CA ALA A 14 -14.77 -3.88 39.17
C ALA A 14 -15.44 -5.25 38.96
N LEU A 15 -15.17 -5.89 37.82
CA LEU A 15 -15.74 -7.19 37.48
C LEU A 15 -14.67 -8.28 37.60
N PRO A 16 -14.84 -9.27 38.50
CA PRO A 16 -13.96 -10.42 38.64
C PRO A 16 -14.30 -11.49 37.60
N GLU A 17 -13.41 -12.47 37.45
CA GLU A 17 -13.62 -13.70 36.69
C GLU A 17 -14.18 -13.53 35.27
N LEU A 18 -13.69 -12.58 34.53
CA LEU A 18 -14.23 -12.19 33.21
C LEU A 18 -14.39 -13.35 32.22
N ARG A 19 -13.55 -14.40 32.30
CA ARG A 19 -13.62 -15.55 31.36
C ARG A 19 -14.85 -16.41 31.64
N SER A 20 -15.15 -16.71 32.89
CA SER A 20 -16.32 -17.49 33.29
C SER A 20 -17.59 -16.69 33.06
N LEU A 21 -17.60 -15.39 33.42
CA LEU A 21 -18.69 -14.47 33.15
C LEU A 21 -19.02 -14.37 31.66
N ARG A 22 -18.00 -14.24 30.81
CA ARG A 22 -18.16 -14.24 29.35
C ARG A 22 -18.84 -15.51 28.84
N ALA A 23 -18.38 -16.68 29.29
CA ALA A 23 -18.90 -17.96 28.85
C ALA A 23 -20.38 -18.11 29.26
N ARG A 24 -20.70 -17.77 30.51
CA ARG A 24 -22.09 -17.80 31.06
C ARG A 24 -23.02 -16.88 30.26
N LEU A 25 -22.69 -15.60 30.13
CA LEU A 25 -23.53 -14.64 29.42
C LEU A 25 -23.74 -15.01 27.94
N LEU A 26 -22.69 -15.51 27.27
CA LEU A 26 -22.84 -15.94 25.88
C LEU A 26 -23.77 -17.14 25.74
N ALA A 27 -23.68 -18.11 26.66
CA ALA A 27 -24.58 -19.28 26.66
C ALA A 27 -26.04 -18.87 26.90
N LEU A 28 -26.30 -18.03 27.92
CA LEU A 28 -27.64 -17.54 28.26
C LEU A 28 -28.25 -16.74 27.10
N CYS A 29 -27.53 -15.76 26.58
CA CYS A 29 -28.02 -14.95 25.45
C CYS A 29 -28.36 -15.79 24.23
N ARG A 30 -27.55 -16.81 23.91
CA ARG A 30 -27.83 -17.73 22.80
C ARG A 30 -29.07 -18.59 23.06
N ALA A 31 -29.21 -19.13 24.27
CA ALA A 31 -30.36 -19.93 24.64
C ALA A 31 -31.68 -19.13 24.58
N TRP A 32 -31.63 -17.83 24.86
CA TRP A 32 -32.77 -16.93 24.79
C TRP A 32 -32.99 -16.26 23.43
N GLY A 33 -32.15 -16.60 22.42
CA GLY A 33 -32.27 -16.03 21.08
C GLY A 33 -31.91 -14.54 20.97
N LEU A 34 -31.23 -13.99 21.99
CA LEU A 34 -30.79 -12.60 22.00
C LEU A 34 -29.64 -12.36 21.02
N LYS A 35 -29.61 -11.19 20.41
CA LYS A 35 -28.50 -10.76 19.53
C LYS A 35 -27.98 -9.40 19.99
N GLY A 36 -26.71 -9.13 19.66
CA GLY A 36 -26.04 -7.88 20.03
C GLY A 36 -24.61 -8.05 20.47
N THR A 37 -24.09 -7.06 21.18
CA THR A 37 -22.71 -7.06 21.67
C THR A 37 -22.67 -6.72 23.16
N ILE A 38 -21.96 -7.53 23.94
CA ILE A 38 -21.57 -7.27 25.32
C ILE A 38 -20.07 -7.17 25.40
N LEU A 39 -19.55 -6.04 25.85
CA LEU A 39 -18.14 -5.83 26.15
C LEU A 39 -17.92 -5.95 27.66
N LEU A 40 -16.98 -6.77 28.06
CA LEU A 40 -16.58 -6.99 29.46
C LEU A 40 -15.12 -6.60 29.64
N SER A 41 -14.84 -5.89 30.71
CA SER A 41 -13.50 -5.49 31.13
C SER A 41 -13.40 -5.56 32.66
N VAL A 42 -12.20 -5.50 33.18
CA VAL A 42 -11.97 -5.31 34.63
C VAL A 42 -12.57 -4.01 35.17
N GLU A 43 -12.84 -3.03 34.31
CA GLU A 43 -13.42 -1.74 34.65
C GLU A 43 -14.96 -1.68 34.51
N GLY A 44 -15.61 -2.76 33.98
CA GLY A 44 -17.07 -2.77 33.87
C GLY A 44 -17.63 -3.51 32.66
N ILE A 45 -18.88 -3.14 32.32
CA ILE A 45 -19.66 -3.68 31.20
C ILE A 45 -20.20 -2.57 30.30
N ASN A 46 -20.24 -2.85 28.97
CA ASN A 46 -20.94 -2.02 27.99
C ASN A 46 -21.70 -2.95 27.03
N LEU A 47 -22.97 -2.73 26.80
CA LEU A 47 -23.80 -3.65 26.03
C LEU A 47 -24.85 -2.94 25.17
N PHE A 48 -25.09 -3.58 24.01
CA PHE A 48 -26.18 -3.30 23.07
C PHE A 48 -26.79 -4.65 22.71
N VAL A 49 -28.03 -4.93 23.15
CA VAL A 49 -28.65 -6.23 22.96
C VAL A 49 -30.13 -6.05 22.58
N ALA A 50 -30.60 -6.91 21.68
CA ALA A 50 -31.98 -6.90 21.19
C ALA A 50 -32.58 -8.30 21.21
N GLY A 51 -33.86 -8.34 21.49
CA GLY A 51 -34.66 -9.58 21.53
C GLY A 51 -36.08 -9.38 22.03
N GLU A 52 -36.75 -10.49 22.32
CA GLU A 52 -38.09 -10.44 22.94
C GLU A 52 -38.01 -9.81 24.33
N SER A 53 -39.01 -8.99 24.71
CA SER A 53 -39.00 -8.19 25.93
C SER A 53 -38.81 -9.03 27.21
N ASP A 54 -39.48 -10.19 27.29
CA ASP A 54 -39.34 -11.12 28.42
C ASP A 54 -37.90 -11.65 28.55
N LYS A 55 -37.22 -11.95 27.42
CA LYS A 55 -35.83 -12.43 27.39
C LYS A 55 -34.82 -11.31 27.73
N ILE A 56 -35.11 -10.08 27.33
CA ILE A 56 -34.34 -8.90 27.75
C ILE A 56 -34.43 -8.71 29.25
N ASN A 57 -35.63 -8.85 29.83
CA ASN A 57 -35.82 -8.74 31.29
C ASN A 57 -35.06 -9.84 32.06
N LEU A 58 -35.06 -11.08 31.55
CA LEU A 58 -34.23 -12.16 32.13
C LEU A 58 -32.74 -11.80 32.09
N LEU A 59 -32.24 -11.27 30.98
CA LEU A 59 -30.86 -10.82 30.88
C LEU A 59 -30.52 -9.72 31.90
N LEU A 60 -31.40 -8.74 32.06
CA LEU A 60 -31.21 -7.66 33.03
C LEU A 60 -31.22 -8.18 34.48
N THR A 61 -32.05 -9.16 34.81
CA THR A 61 -32.05 -9.83 36.12
C THR A 61 -30.70 -10.52 36.37
N GLU A 62 -30.21 -11.29 35.40
CA GLU A 62 -28.88 -11.95 35.48
C GLU A 62 -27.71 -10.97 35.61
N LEU A 63 -27.76 -9.86 34.87
CA LEU A 63 -26.73 -8.82 34.95
C LEU A 63 -26.74 -8.12 36.30
N ARG A 64 -27.93 -7.77 36.83
CA ARG A 64 -28.07 -7.10 38.13
C ARG A 64 -27.75 -8.00 39.34
N ALA A 65 -27.72 -9.29 39.16
CA ALA A 65 -27.23 -10.23 40.15
C ALA A 65 -25.69 -10.27 40.28
N ILE A 66 -24.96 -9.60 39.35
CA ILE A 66 -23.49 -9.54 39.39
C ILE A 66 -23.09 -8.40 40.35
N PRO A 67 -22.17 -8.66 41.32
CA PRO A 67 -21.66 -7.62 42.21
C PRO A 67 -21.13 -6.41 41.46
N GLY A 68 -21.59 -5.20 41.84
CA GLY A 68 -21.26 -3.93 41.19
C GLY A 68 -22.16 -3.54 40.01
N LEU A 69 -23.07 -4.44 39.55
CA LEU A 69 -24.02 -4.16 38.47
C LEU A 69 -25.49 -4.05 38.96
N GLU A 70 -25.74 -4.05 40.26
CA GLU A 70 -27.08 -4.01 40.85
C GLU A 70 -27.95 -2.86 40.32
N ASN A 71 -27.31 -1.70 40.13
CA ASN A 71 -27.94 -0.48 39.62
C ASN A 71 -27.72 -0.26 38.14
N LEU A 72 -27.56 -1.32 37.34
CA LEU A 72 -27.43 -1.20 35.88
C LEU A 72 -28.74 -0.66 35.30
N SER A 73 -28.71 0.52 34.70
CA SER A 73 -29.84 1.23 34.12
C SER A 73 -29.79 1.19 32.59
N PRO A 74 -30.60 0.36 31.93
CA PRO A 74 -30.66 0.30 30.49
C PRO A 74 -31.53 1.44 29.91
N LYS A 75 -31.22 1.84 28.70
CA LYS A 75 -32.07 2.61 27.80
C LYS A 75 -32.82 1.63 26.91
N PHE A 76 -34.10 1.85 26.74
CA PHE A 76 -34.96 1.00 25.93
C PHE A 76 -35.35 1.69 24.62
N SER A 77 -35.49 0.91 23.57
CA SER A 77 -36.14 1.30 22.32
C SER A 77 -36.79 0.07 21.69
N GLU A 78 -37.73 0.27 20.78
CA GLU A 78 -38.39 -0.80 20.07
C GLU A 78 -38.15 -0.71 18.56
N THR A 79 -38.06 -1.86 17.89
CA THR A 79 -37.96 -1.96 16.43
C THR A 79 -38.89 -3.06 15.92
N GLU A 80 -39.31 -2.97 14.67
CA GLU A 80 -40.09 -4.03 14.01
C GLU A 80 -39.21 -5.19 13.51
N HIS A 81 -37.90 -4.98 13.42
CA HIS A 81 -36.91 -5.96 12.96
C HIS A 81 -35.76 -6.10 13.96
N GLN A 82 -34.99 -7.20 13.84
CA GLN A 82 -33.85 -7.46 14.69
C GLN A 82 -32.60 -6.69 14.18
N PRO A 83 -32.10 -5.66 14.91
CA PRO A 83 -31.05 -4.78 14.44
C PRO A 83 -29.63 -5.35 14.60
N PHE A 84 -29.47 -6.62 14.93
CA PHE A 84 -28.21 -7.30 15.06
C PHE A 84 -28.19 -8.63 14.33
N THR A 85 -27.10 -8.99 13.68
CA THR A 85 -26.97 -10.27 12.95
C THR A 85 -26.62 -11.44 13.88
N ARG A 86 -25.85 -11.19 14.94
CA ARG A 86 -25.31 -12.24 15.84
C ARG A 86 -25.14 -11.75 17.27
N MET A 87 -24.96 -12.70 18.22
CA MET A 87 -24.61 -12.41 19.60
C MET A 87 -23.10 -12.49 19.82
N LEU A 88 -22.51 -11.44 20.38
CA LEU A 88 -21.08 -11.35 20.70
C LEU A 88 -20.89 -10.96 22.17
N VAL A 89 -20.08 -11.72 22.91
CA VAL A 89 -19.57 -11.32 24.23
C VAL A 89 -18.05 -11.29 24.16
N ARG A 90 -17.45 -10.10 24.32
CA ARG A 90 -16.00 -9.87 24.10
C ARG A 90 -15.32 -9.36 25.36
N LEU A 91 -14.15 -9.91 25.66
CA LEU A 91 -13.24 -9.34 26.65
C LEU A 91 -12.42 -8.23 26.00
N LYS A 92 -12.37 -7.09 26.67
CA LYS A 92 -11.59 -5.92 26.25
C LYS A 92 -10.76 -5.41 27.41
N LYS A 93 -9.70 -4.62 27.11
CA LYS A 93 -8.95 -3.90 28.15
C LYS A 93 -9.81 -2.83 28.80
N GLU A 94 -10.66 -2.18 28.01
CA GLU A 94 -11.55 -1.09 28.41
C GLU A 94 -12.93 -1.31 27.78
N ILE A 95 -14.03 -0.94 28.50
CA ILE A 95 -15.38 -0.99 27.95
C ILE A 95 -15.68 0.15 26.98
N ILE A 96 -14.88 1.21 27.04
CA ILE A 96 -14.76 2.27 26.04
C ILE A 96 -13.28 2.62 25.89
N ALA A 97 -12.74 2.49 24.69
CA ALA A 97 -11.31 2.63 24.46
C ALA A 97 -10.87 4.10 24.58
N PHE A 98 -10.06 4.41 25.60
CA PHE A 98 -9.55 5.74 25.89
C PHE A 98 -8.02 5.78 25.91
N GLY A 99 -7.40 4.77 26.51
CA GLY A 99 -5.94 4.58 26.48
C GLY A 99 -5.16 5.48 27.44
N VAL A 100 -5.81 6.11 28.42
CA VAL A 100 -5.16 6.97 29.42
C VAL A 100 -5.17 6.27 30.77
N GLU A 101 -4.00 6.11 31.36
CA GLU A 101 -3.85 5.49 32.68
C GLU A 101 -4.32 6.42 33.81
N GLY A 102 -4.79 5.82 34.91
CA GLY A 102 -5.21 6.56 36.12
C GLY A 102 -6.58 7.25 36.00
N ILE A 103 -7.37 6.93 34.99
CA ILE A 103 -8.77 7.38 34.88
C ILE A 103 -9.69 6.20 35.25
N ASN A 104 -10.31 6.30 36.43
CA ASN A 104 -11.24 5.27 36.93
C ASN A 104 -12.64 5.86 37.20
N PRO A 105 -13.59 5.74 36.25
CA PRO A 105 -14.95 6.29 36.43
C PRO A 105 -15.76 5.62 37.52
N ALA A 106 -15.40 4.43 37.99
CA ALA A 106 -16.05 3.78 39.12
C ALA A 106 -15.79 4.49 40.45
N GLU A 107 -14.63 5.17 40.57
CA GLU A 107 -14.26 5.92 41.76
C GLU A 107 -14.66 7.39 41.68
N ARG A 108 -14.46 8.00 40.51
CA ARG A 108 -14.74 9.42 40.29
C ARG A 108 -15.13 9.71 38.85
N THR A 109 -16.19 10.47 38.67
CA THR A 109 -16.62 11.06 37.41
C THR A 109 -17.02 12.52 37.62
N SER A 110 -17.12 13.30 36.53
CA SER A 110 -17.51 14.70 36.61
C SER A 110 -19.01 14.87 36.95
N PRO A 111 -19.42 16.03 37.51
CA PRO A 111 -20.82 16.31 37.83
C PRO A 111 -21.75 16.08 36.63
N LYS A 112 -22.88 15.42 36.89
CA LYS A 112 -23.92 15.15 35.90
C LYS A 112 -24.91 16.32 35.86
N LEU A 113 -25.23 16.75 34.64
CA LEU A 113 -26.26 17.72 34.34
C LEU A 113 -27.47 17.00 33.72
N SER A 114 -28.66 17.14 34.25
CA SER A 114 -29.85 16.51 33.66
C SER A 114 -30.19 17.13 32.30
N ALA A 115 -30.92 16.38 31.47
CA ALA A 115 -31.40 16.85 30.18
C ALA A 115 -32.23 18.14 30.30
N ARG A 116 -33.11 18.22 31.30
CA ARG A 116 -33.96 19.40 31.55
C ARG A 116 -33.15 20.62 32.03
N GLU A 117 -32.19 20.42 32.91
CA GLU A 117 -31.29 21.50 33.33
C GLU A 117 -30.46 22.03 32.18
N LEU A 118 -29.91 21.15 31.33
CA LEU A 118 -29.20 21.59 30.14
C LEU A 118 -30.11 22.40 29.22
N LYS A 119 -31.31 21.89 28.94
CA LYS A 119 -32.30 22.63 28.13
C LYS A 119 -32.57 24.01 28.72
N GLN A 120 -32.80 24.10 30.03
CA GLN A 120 -33.04 25.37 30.72
C GLN A 120 -31.83 26.31 30.54
N TRP A 121 -30.58 25.84 30.72
CA TRP A 121 -29.39 26.67 30.54
C TRP A 121 -29.31 27.22 29.11
N LEU A 122 -29.69 26.43 28.12
CA LEU A 122 -29.68 26.84 26.72
C LEU A 122 -30.83 27.81 26.40
N ASP A 123 -32.02 27.60 26.95
CA ASP A 123 -33.17 28.50 26.82
C ASP A 123 -32.89 29.87 27.44
N GLU A 124 -32.16 29.91 28.57
CA GLU A 124 -31.74 31.12 29.26
C GLU A 124 -30.54 31.84 28.57
N GLY A 125 -29.96 31.22 27.53
CA GLY A 125 -28.79 31.77 26.83
C GLY A 125 -27.54 31.83 27.68
N ARG A 126 -27.36 30.93 28.64
CA ARG A 126 -26.14 30.86 29.46
C ARG A 126 -24.92 30.63 28.61
N LEU A 127 -23.82 31.31 28.93
CA LEU A 127 -22.52 31.11 28.31
C LEU A 127 -21.92 29.78 28.75
N VAL A 128 -22.12 28.73 27.94
CA VAL A 128 -21.61 27.39 28.17
C VAL A 128 -21.06 26.82 26.86
N THR A 129 -19.94 26.14 26.94
CA THR A 129 -19.43 25.40 25.80
C THR A 129 -20.00 23.99 25.80
N LEU A 130 -20.73 23.63 24.75
CA LEU A 130 -21.14 22.25 24.51
C LEU A 130 -20.02 21.54 23.79
N LEU A 131 -19.43 20.48 24.39
CA LEU A 131 -18.34 19.71 23.79
C LEU A 131 -18.85 18.33 23.39
N ASP A 132 -18.92 18.10 22.08
CA ASP A 132 -19.26 16.79 21.54
C ASP A 132 -18.05 15.86 21.55
N THR A 133 -18.09 14.83 22.39
CA THR A 133 -16.99 13.86 22.55
C THR A 133 -17.10 12.65 21.60
N ARG A 134 -18.02 12.70 20.63
CA ARG A 134 -18.20 11.67 19.63
C ARG A 134 -17.18 11.80 18.52
N ASN A 135 -17.09 10.75 17.73
CA ASN A 135 -16.26 10.75 16.53
C ASN A 135 -16.91 11.62 15.43
N ASP A 136 -16.11 12.22 14.56
CA ASP A 136 -16.59 13.15 13.53
C ASP A 136 -17.66 12.55 12.62
N TYR A 137 -17.58 11.25 12.32
CA TYR A 137 -18.62 10.58 11.52
C TYR A 137 -19.98 10.53 12.22
N GLU A 138 -20.03 10.46 13.56
CA GLU A 138 -21.29 10.49 14.34
C GLU A 138 -21.88 11.90 14.37
N VAL A 139 -21.00 12.92 14.50
CA VAL A 139 -21.37 14.34 14.52
C VAL A 139 -22.01 14.79 13.22
N LYS A 140 -21.58 14.21 12.08
CA LYS A 140 -22.14 14.52 10.74
C LYS A 140 -23.63 14.26 10.62
N LEU A 141 -24.20 13.29 11.34
CA LEU A 141 -25.65 13.05 11.32
C LEU A 141 -26.43 14.07 12.14
N GLY A 142 -25.83 14.65 13.17
CA GLY A 142 -26.45 15.68 13.97
C GLY A 142 -25.72 15.91 15.27
N THR A 143 -25.89 17.12 15.81
CA THR A 143 -25.30 17.55 17.08
C THR A 143 -26.09 18.71 17.69
N PHE A 144 -25.80 19.11 18.93
CA PHE A 144 -26.40 20.31 19.50
C PHE A 144 -25.99 21.58 18.77
N LYS A 145 -26.90 22.54 18.64
CA LYS A 145 -26.63 23.84 18.04
C LYS A 145 -25.44 24.51 18.73
N ASN A 146 -24.51 25.03 17.96
CA ASN A 146 -23.29 25.66 18.44
C ASN A 146 -22.36 24.74 19.26
N ALA A 147 -22.56 23.42 19.23
CA ALA A 147 -21.63 22.51 19.86
C ALA A 147 -20.27 22.52 19.17
N ARG A 148 -19.24 22.34 19.95
CA ARG A 148 -17.88 22.15 19.48
C ARG A 148 -17.57 20.67 19.36
N PRO A 149 -17.33 20.14 18.14
CA PRO A 149 -16.83 18.77 17.98
C PRO A 149 -15.42 18.63 18.57
N ALA A 150 -15.11 17.47 19.13
CA ALA A 150 -13.74 17.17 19.54
C ALA A 150 -12.77 17.05 18.34
N GLY A 151 -13.27 16.79 17.11
CA GLY A 151 -12.46 16.67 15.90
C GLY A 151 -11.63 15.39 15.92
N ILE A 152 -12.25 14.25 16.19
CA ILE A 152 -11.59 12.95 16.36
C ILE A 152 -12.24 11.86 15.52
N ASP A 153 -11.44 10.96 14.95
CA ASP A 153 -11.95 9.76 14.29
C ASP A 153 -12.15 8.61 15.27
N HIS A 154 -11.39 8.61 16.37
CA HIS A 154 -11.47 7.61 17.43
C HIS A 154 -11.34 8.25 18.81
N PHE A 155 -12.12 7.80 19.79
CA PHE A 155 -12.12 8.37 21.15
C PHE A 155 -10.75 8.31 21.85
N ARG A 156 -9.83 7.45 21.43
CA ARG A 156 -8.43 7.45 21.89
C ARG A 156 -7.65 8.71 21.52
N GLU A 157 -8.11 9.48 20.55
CA GLU A 157 -7.50 10.73 20.13
C GLU A 157 -7.95 11.92 20.98
N PHE A 158 -8.96 11.73 21.82
CA PHE A 158 -9.52 12.79 22.66
C PHE A 158 -8.48 13.50 23.53
N PRO A 159 -7.51 12.83 24.18
CA PRO A 159 -6.44 13.50 24.91
C PRO A 159 -5.63 14.50 24.07
N ALA A 160 -5.29 14.12 22.85
CA ALA A 160 -4.57 14.99 21.92
C ALA A 160 -5.45 16.15 21.41
N ALA A 161 -6.75 15.94 21.27
CA ALA A 161 -7.72 16.98 20.91
C ALA A 161 -7.90 18.00 22.03
N VAL A 162 -7.99 17.55 23.29
CA VAL A 162 -8.07 18.44 24.47
C VAL A 162 -6.86 19.35 24.59
N ALA A 163 -5.66 18.83 24.30
CA ALA A 163 -4.42 19.64 24.33
C ALA A 163 -4.44 20.82 23.32
N LYS A 164 -5.28 20.74 22.29
CA LYS A 164 -5.44 21.80 21.27
C LYS A 164 -6.57 22.79 21.59
N LEU A 165 -7.34 22.56 22.65
CA LEU A 165 -8.41 23.46 23.03
C LEU A 165 -7.85 24.83 23.50
N PRO A 166 -8.54 25.93 23.18
CA PRO A 166 -8.13 27.26 23.63
C PRO A 166 -7.99 27.32 25.16
N PRO A 167 -6.89 27.88 25.72
CA PRO A 167 -6.66 27.93 27.17
C PRO A 167 -7.77 28.62 27.95
N GLN A 168 -8.48 29.56 27.33
CA GLN A 168 -9.60 30.30 27.93
C GLN A 168 -10.77 29.39 28.36
N LEU A 169 -10.93 28.27 27.68
CA LEU A 169 -11.97 27.28 27.99
C LEU A 169 -11.74 26.60 29.36
N LYS A 170 -10.53 26.66 29.92
CA LYS A 170 -10.24 26.07 31.23
C LYS A 170 -11.01 26.71 32.37
N GLU A 171 -11.36 27.99 32.23
CA GLU A 171 -12.09 28.75 33.23
C GLU A 171 -13.60 28.81 32.98
N GLN A 172 -14.09 28.32 31.82
CA GLN A 172 -15.48 28.41 31.40
C GLN A 172 -16.24 27.10 31.69
N PRO A 173 -17.57 27.16 31.89
CA PRO A 173 -18.38 25.95 32.00
C PRO A 173 -18.41 25.18 30.67
N ILE A 174 -18.10 23.91 30.76
CA ILE A 174 -18.16 22.98 29.63
C ILE A 174 -19.13 21.85 29.97
N VAL A 175 -20.10 21.61 29.11
CA VAL A 175 -20.97 20.45 29.18
C VAL A 175 -20.58 19.49 28.07
N MET A 176 -20.05 18.35 28.46
CA MET A 176 -19.69 17.28 27.53
C MET A 176 -20.89 16.37 27.29
N PHE A 177 -20.99 15.85 26.08
CA PHE A 177 -22.00 14.87 25.73
C PHE A 177 -21.49 13.86 24.70
N CYS A 178 -22.14 12.69 24.68
CA CYS A 178 -22.02 11.69 23.62
C CYS A 178 -23.39 10.99 23.46
N THR A 179 -23.48 9.98 22.61
CA THR A 179 -24.73 9.25 22.34
C THR A 179 -25.42 8.76 23.63
N GLY A 180 -24.69 8.09 24.51
CA GLY A 180 -25.23 7.44 25.70
C GLY A 180 -24.61 7.85 27.05
N GLY A 181 -23.60 8.72 27.07
CA GLY A 181 -22.90 9.20 28.29
C GLY A 181 -21.57 8.50 28.58
N ILE A 182 -21.32 7.29 28.10
CA ILE A 182 -20.15 6.46 28.47
C ILE A 182 -18.78 7.14 28.23
N ARG A 183 -18.61 7.88 27.13
CA ARG A 183 -17.33 8.56 26.83
C ARG A 183 -17.07 9.70 27.81
N CYS A 184 -18.12 10.41 28.18
CA CYS A 184 -18.02 11.56 29.11
C CYS A 184 -17.55 11.14 30.51
N GLU A 185 -17.88 9.90 30.94
CA GLU A 185 -17.40 9.35 32.22
C GLU A 185 -15.85 9.31 32.33
N LYS A 186 -15.14 9.08 31.20
CA LYS A 186 -13.68 9.11 31.14
C LYS A 186 -13.13 10.49 30.74
N ALA A 187 -13.81 11.16 29.81
CA ALA A 187 -13.40 12.48 29.33
C ALA A 187 -13.38 13.52 30.43
N GLY A 188 -14.37 13.51 31.34
CA GLY A 188 -14.49 14.49 32.41
C GLY A 188 -13.31 14.49 33.38
N PRO A 189 -13.04 13.39 34.09
CA PRO A 189 -11.89 13.30 34.99
C PRO A 189 -10.55 13.58 34.29
N PHE A 190 -10.44 13.25 33.02
CA PHE A 190 -9.26 13.60 32.23
C PHE A 190 -9.15 15.10 32.03
N MET A 191 -10.19 15.79 31.60
CA MET A 191 -10.18 17.26 31.42
C MET A 191 -9.95 18.00 32.74
N GLU A 192 -10.52 17.52 33.84
CA GLU A 192 -10.26 18.07 35.17
C GLU A 192 -8.75 17.96 35.52
N ARG A 193 -8.13 16.82 35.21
CA ARG A 193 -6.67 16.61 35.40
C ARG A 193 -5.84 17.57 34.52
N GLU A 194 -6.33 17.90 33.33
CA GLU A 194 -5.68 18.86 32.42
C GLU A 194 -5.97 20.33 32.80
N GLY A 195 -6.63 20.59 33.94
CA GLY A 195 -6.84 21.90 34.51
C GLY A 195 -8.11 22.63 34.08
N PHE A 196 -9.09 21.95 33.50
CA PHE A 196 -10.41 22.53 33.26
C PHE A 196 -11.23 22.51 34.57
N LYS A 197 -11.79 23.66 34.98
CA LYS A 197 -12.35 23.86 36.33
C LYS A 197 -13.83 23.56 36.44
N GLN A 198 -14.60 23.74 35.36
CA GLN A 198 -16.06 23.65 35.40
C GLN A 198 -16.54 22.66 34.33
N ILE A 199 -16.37 21.38 34.62
CA ILE A 199 -16.71 20.30 33.70
C ILE A 199 -18.00 19.62 34.18
N PHE A 200 -18.97 19.53 33.30
CA PHE A 200 -20.21 18.80 33.46
C PHE A 200 -20.35 17.76 32.35
N GLN A 201 -21.11 16.71 32.61
CA GLN A 201 -21.48 15.73 31.60
C GLN A 201 -23.01 15.62 31.51
N LEU A 202 -23.57 15.56 30.30
CA LEU A 202 -24.98 15.35 30.07
C LEU A 202 -25.40 13.94 30.54
N ASP A 203 -26.20 13.86 31.58
CA ASP A 203 -26.65 12.58 32.13
C ASP A 203 -27.42 11.78 31.10
N GLY A 204 -26.96 10.56 30.85
CA GLY A 204 -27.53 9.68 29.85
C GLY A 204 -27.30 10.06 28.38
N GLY A 205 -26.59 11.19 28.10
CA GLY A 205 -26.23 11.64 26.75
C GLY A 205 -27.44 12.08 25.90
N ILE A 206 -27.19 12.13 24.57
CA ILE A 206 -28.18 12.61 23.58
C ILE A 206 -29.48 11.79 23.63
N LEU A 207 -29.42 10.47 23.76
CA LEU A 207 -30.60 9.63 23.75
C LEU A 207 -31.55 9.94 24.91
N LYS A 208 -31.03 10.20 26.11
CA LYS A 208 -31.83 10.61 27.24
C LYS A 208 -32.36 12.04 27.10
N TYR A 209 -31.55 12.92 26.45
CA TYR A 209 -32.02 14.25 26.14
C TYR A 209 -33.20 14.22 25.17
N PHE A 210 -33.19 13.37 24.15
CA PHE A 210 -34.33 13.18 23.25
C PHE A 210 -35.56 12.65 23.95
N GLU A 211 -35.38 11.70 24.85
CA GLU A 211 -36.48 11.13 25.65
C GLU A 211 -37.18 12.20 26.52
N GLU A 212 -36.44 13.10 27.15
CA GLU A 212 -36.96 14.07 28.10
C GLU A 212 -37.31 15.45 27.52
N CYS A 213 -36.59 15.87 26.45
CA CYS A 213 -36.62 17.22 25.89
C CYS A 213 -36.89 17.27 24.37
N GLY A 214 -37.01 16.11 23.73
CA GLY A 214 -37.12 16.03 22.27
C GLY A 214 -35.92 16.67 21.56
N GLY A 215 -36.17 17.30 20.40
CA GLY A 215 -35.12 17.92 19.56
C GLY A 215 -34.74 19.35 19.90
N ALA A 216 -35.13 19.87 21.10
CA ALA A 216 -34.77 21.24 21.45
C ALA A 216 -33.25 21.46 21.41
N HIS A 217 -32.81 22.54 20.75
CA HIS A 217 -31.37 22.90 20.59
C HIS A 217 -30.50 21.84 19.90
N TYR A 218 -31.10 20.84 19.20
CA TYR A 218 -30.36 19.81 18.48
C TYR A 218 -30.71 19.85 17.00
N ASP A 219 -29.72 19.69 16.12
CA ASP A 219 -29.90 19.63 14.68
C ASP A 219 -29.53 18.23 14.16
N GLY A 220 -30.42 17.63 13.36
CA GLY A 220 -30.19 16.34 12.72
C GLY A 220 -30.57 15.13 13.58
N GLU A 221 -29.86 14.02 13.41
CA GLU A 221 -30.13 12.69 13.96
C GLU A 221 -29.01 12.26 14.92
N CYS A 222 -29.35 11.36 15.86
CA CYS A 222 -28.35 10.77 16.74
C CYS A 222 -27.84 9.43 16.17
N PHE A 223 -26.54 9.32 15.88
CA PHE A 223 -25.92 8.07 15.48
C PHE A 223 -26.02 7.01 16.58
N VAL A 224 -26.42 5.78 16.21
CA VAL A 224 -26.44 4.61 17.08
C VAL A 224 -25.62 3.45 16.49
N PHE A 225 -25.08 2.60 17.39
CA PHE A 225 -24.12 1.54 17.00
C PHE A 225 -24.80 0.20 16.63
N ASP A 226 -25.94 0.27 15.92
CA ASP A 226 -26.64 -0.89 15.39
C ASP A 226 -27.12 -0.61 13.95
N GLN A 227 -27.89 -1.53 13.35
CA GLN A 227 -28.30 -1.41 11.95
C GLN A 227 -29.28 -0.25 11.66
N ARG A 228 -29.79 0.41 12.68
CA ARG A 228 -30.66 1.61 12.54
C ARG A 228 -29.87 2.84 12.12
N VAL A 229 -28.56 2.86 12.40
CA VAL A 229 -27.60 3.93 12.08
C VAL A 229 -27.97 5.29 12.70
N GLY A 230 -29.17 5.84 12.43
CA GLY A 230 -29.66 7.13 12.94
C GLY A 230 -31.00 7.00 13.68
N LEU A 231 -31.15 7.78 14.75
CA LEU A 231 -32.45 8.01 15.42
C LEU A 231 -32.77 9.50 15.39
N ASP A 232 -34.01 9.81 15.06
CA ASP A 232 -34.57 11.16 15.17
C ASP A 232 -34.80 11.58 16.63
N PRO A 233 -35.15 12.86 16.92
CA PRO A 233 -35.46 13.31 18.26
C PRO A 233 -36.68 12.65 18.91
N SER A 234 -37.51 11.93 18.17
CA SER A 234 -38.63 11.12 18.67
C SER A 234 -38.21 9.66 18.94
N LEU A 235 -36.86 9.38 18.83
CA LEU A 235 -36.26 8.06 18.99
C LEU A 235 -36.76 7.03 17.96
N GLN A 236 -37.26 7.50 16.81
CA GLN A 236 -37.60 6.65 15.68
C GLN A 236 -36.42 6.45 14.75
N GLU A 237 -36.35 5.26 14.14
CA GLU A 237 -35.36 4.94 13.11
C GLU A 237 -35.54 5.84 11.90
N THR A 238 -34.42 6.33 11.35
CA THR A 238 -34.40 7.18 10.18
C THR A 238 -33.96 6.41 8.92
N ASP A 239 -34.01 7.06 7.77
CA ASP A 239 -33.53 6.48 6.51
C ASP A 239 -31.97 6.52 6.37
N SER A 240 -31.27 6.93 7.41
CA SER A 240 -29.80 6.95 7.42
C SER A 240 -29.23 5.53 7.35
N THR A 241 -28.18 5.36 6.52
CA THR A 241 -27.51 4.09 6.32
C THR A 241 -26.01 4.22 6.60
N GLN A 242 -25.27 3.13 6.47
CA GLN A 242 -23.82 3.15 6.62
C GLN A 242 -23.17 2.64 5.35
N CYS A 243 -22.15 3.35 4.86
CA CYS A 243 -21.39 2.92 3.71
C CYS A 243 -20.70 1.58 3.99
N PHE A 244 -20.92 0.58 3.15
CA PHE A 244 -20.31 -0.73 3.31
C PHE A 244 -18.77 -0.68 3.29
N ARG A 245 -18.21 0.21 2.46
CA ARG A 245 -16.74 0.30 2.23
C ARG A 245 -16.02 1.06 3.34
N CYS A 246 -16.44 2.29 3.65
CA CYS A 246 -15.71 3.16 4.58
C CYS A 246 -16.38 3.30 5.95
N GLN A 247 -17.56 2.69 6.13
CA GLN A 247 -18.35 2.70 7.36
C GLN A 247 -18.83 4.11 7.78
N THR A 248 -18.72 5.12 6.92
CA THR A 248 -19.27 6.45 7.18
C THR A 248 -20.79 6.40 7.14
N PRO A 249 -21.51 6.97 8.12
CA PRO A 249 -22.94 7.15 8.06
C PRO A 249 -23.33 8.05 6.89
N LEU A 250 -24.45 7.72 6.25
CA LEU A 250 -24.98 8.42 5.08
C LEU A 250 -26.38 8.90 5.39
N SER A 251 -26.60 10.21 5.29
CA SER A 251 -27.94 10.79 5.31
C SER A 251 -28.74 10.37 4.07
N ALA A 252 -30.04 10.63 4.07
CA ALA A 252 -30.89 10.42 2.90
C ALA A 252 -30.39 11.19 1.67
N ASP A 253 -29.78 12.36 1.87
CA ASP A 253 -29.23 13.17 0.78
C ASP A 253 -27.87 12.62 0.27
N ASP A 254 -27.00 12.14 1.14
CA ASP A 254 -25.77 11.45 0.74
C ASP A 254 -26.05 10.21 -0.12
N GLN A 255 -27.17 9.52 0.13
CA GLN A 255 -27.59 8.34 -0.64
C GLN A 255 -28.11 8.67 -2.04
N LYS A 256 -28.56 9.92 -2.27
CA LYS A 256 -28.96 10.43 -3.59
C LYS A 256 -27.80 10.93 -4.45
N ASP A 257 -26.63 11.12 -3.85
CA ASP A 257 -25.45 11.60 -4.57
C ASP A 257 -25.01 10.57 -5.64
N SER A 258 -24.66 11.03 -6.82
CA SER A 258 -24.23 10.20 -7.95
C SER A 258 -22.99 9.35 -7.66
N ARG A 259 -22.20 9.71 -6.66
CA ARG A 259 -21.03 8.97 -6.16
C ARG A 259 -21.39 7.83 -5.20
N HIS A 260 -22.64 7.76 -4.76
CA HIS A 260 -23.15 6.66 -3.96
C HIS A 260 -23.55 5.48 -4.86
N VAL A 261 -22.77 4.41 -4.78
CA VAL A 261 -23.07 3.12 -5.41
C VAL A 261 -23.14 2.07 -4.32
N SER A 262 -24.35 1.55 -4.08
CA SER A 262 -24.62 0.58 -3.00
C SER A 262 -23.61 -0.58 -3.01
N GLY A 263 -23.00 -0.86 -1.86
CA GLY A 263 -21.97 -1.89 -1.69
C GLY A 263 -20.57 -1.54 -2.23
N GLN A 264 -20.38 -0.43 -2.93
CA GLN A 264 -19.12 -0.07 -3.59
C GLN A 264 -18.52 1.24 -3.08
N SER A 265 -19.29 2.32 -3.04
CA SER A 265 -18.78 3.66 -2.71
C SER A 265 -19.86 4.58 -2.16
N CYS A 266 -19.45 5.64 -1.50
CA CYS A 266 -20.27 6.76 -1.10
C CYS A 266 -19.57 8.09 -1.42
N PRO A 267 -20.23 9.26 -1.29
CA PRO A 267 -19.63 10.56 -1.59
C PRO A 267 -18.29 10.82 -0.90
N PHE A 268 -18.07 10.21 0.27
CA PHE A 268 -16.85 10.39 1.09
C PHE A 268 -15.72 9.44 0.71
N CYS A 269 -16.01 8.25 0.18
CA CYS A 269 -14.98 7.28 -0.20
C CYS A 269 -14.90 6.99 -1.70
N PHE A 270 -15.73 7.66 -2.50
CA PHE A 270 -15.65 7.60 -3.95
C PHE A 270 -14.29 8.15 -4.42
N ARG A 271 -13.71 7.46 -5.36
CA ARG A 271 -12.50 7.89 -6.07
C ARG A 271 -12.70 7.65 -7.55
N THR A 272 -12.36 8.61 -8.34
CA THR A 272 -12.28 8.43 -9.79
C THR A 272 -11.21 7.41 -10.16
N PRO A 273 -11.26 6.77 -11.34
CA PRO A 273 -10.19 5.88 -11.78
C PRO A 273 -8.80 6.53 -11.75
N ALA A 274 -8.71 7.82 -12.07
CA ALA A 274 -7.45 8.58 -12.03
C ALA A 274 -6.92 8.75 -10.59
N GLU A 275 -7.79 9.10 -9.64
CA GLU A 275 -7.41 9.21 -8.21
C GLU A 275 -7.02 7.85 -7.61
N GLN A 276 -7.73 6.78 -7.99
CA GLN A 276 -7.37 5.41 -7.56
C GLN A 276 -6.00 5.01 -8.10
N MET A 277 -5.71 5.34 -9.35
CA MET A 277 -4.41 5.09 -9.95
C MET A 277 -3.31 5.88 -9.24
N ALA A 278 -3.52 7.16 -8.98
CA ALA A 278 -2.56 8.02 -8.27
C ALA A 278 -2.24 7.47 -6.87
N GLU A 279 -3.25 7.03 -6.12
CA GLU A 279 -3.07 6.42 -4.80
C GLU A 279 -2.27 5.10 -4.87
N ILE A 280 -2.57 4.24 -5.85
CA ILE A 280 -1.81 3.00 -6.08
C ILE A 280 -0.34 3.31 -6.37
N ILE A 281 -0.07 4.27 -7.25
CA ILE A 281 1.29 4.69 -7.64
C ILE A 281 2.03 5.24 -6.41
N GLU A 282 1.41 6.08 -5.60
CA GLU A 282 2.01 6.62 -4.37
C GLU A 282 2.40 5.50 -3.39
N GLN A 283 1.50 4.55 -3.16
CA GLN A 283 1.77 3.38 -2.31
C GLN A 283 2.94 2.54 -2.85
N ARG A 284 3.04 2.38 -4.18
CA ARG A 284 4.15 1.67 -4.82
C ARG A 284 5.46 2.41 -4.69
N HIS A 285 5.49 3.73 -4.89
CA HIS A 285 6.69 4.53 -4.67
C HIS A 285 7.17 4.44 -3.22
N ALA A 286 6.27 4.52 -2.24
CA ALA A 286 6.62 4.31 -0.83
C ALA A 286 7.19 2.89 -0.57
N ALA A 287 6.66 1.86 -1.24
CA ALA A 287 7.18 0.50 -1.14
C ALA A 287 8.55 0.34 -1.81
N ILE A 288 8.78 0.99 -2.95
CA ILE A 288 10.09 1.02 -3.63
C ILE A 288 11.13 1.68 -2.73
N ILE A 289 10.83 2.85 -2.15
CA ILE A 289 11.76 3.54 -1.22
C ILE A 289 12.13 2.61 -0.05
N ARG A 290 11.16 1.94 0.56
CA ARG A 290 11.45 0.96 1.64
C ARG A 290 12.32 -0.22 1.18
N ALA A 291 12.11 -0.69 -0.05
CA ALA A 291 12.87 -1.82 -0.61
C ALA A 291 14.27 -1.44 -1.08
N THR A 292 14.55 -0.14 -1.28
CA THR A 292 15.83 0.38 -1.78
C THR A 292 16.59 1.24 -0.76
N THR A 293 16.10 1.33 0.48
CA THR A 293 16.74 2.09 1.56
C THR A 293 16.85 1.26 2.84
N PRO A 294 18.02 0.62 3.09
CA PRO A 294 19.19 0.52 2.23
C PRO A 294 18.98 -0.36 1.00
N LEU A 295 19.83 -0.21 -0.02
CA LEU A 295 19.82 -1.10 -1.19
C LEU A 295 20.04 -2.56 -0.76
N PRO A 296 19.24 -3.52 -1.26
CA PRO A 296 19.23 -4.89 -0.74
C PRO A 296 20.52 -5.68 -0.97
N GLY A 297 21.30 -5.30 -1.98
CA GLY A 297 22.61 -5.91 -2.27
C GLY A 297 23.78 -5.18 -1.61
N SER A 298 23.62 -3.93 -1.17
CA SER A 298 24.69 -3.14 -0.53
C SER A 298 24.85 -3.48 0.95
N VAL A 299 23.87 -4.16 1.57
CA VAL A 299 23.99 -4.76 2.91
C VAL A 299 24.56 -6.17 2.76
N PRO A 300 25.61 -6.55 3.54
CA PRO A 300 26.19 -7.89 3.47
C PRO A 300 25.14 -9.00 3.65
N TYR A 301 25.15 -9.99 2.78
CA TYR A 301 24.24 -11.11 2.80
C TYR A 301 24.88 -12.41 2.30
N ASP A 302 24.30 -13.55 2.68
CA ASP A 302 24.69 -14.85 2.11
C ASP A 302 24.02 -15.05 0.76
N ASN A 303 24.80 -15.20 -0.31
CA ASN A 303 24.31 -15.51 -1.64
C ASN A 303 24.45 -17.01 -1.92
N PHE A 304 23.53 -17.57 -2.71
CA PHE A 304 23.49 -18.99 -3.04
C PHE A 304 23.35 -19.17 -4.55
N LYS A 305 24.33 -19.84 -5.17
CA LYS A 305 24.25 -20.24 -6.57
C LYS A 305 23.77 -21.68 -6.64
N PRO A 306 22.75 -22.00 -7.47
CA PRO A 306 22.26 -23.37 -7.61
C PRO A 306 23.31 -24.24 -8.31
N VAL A 307 23.43 -25.48 -7.85
CA VAL A 307 24.20 -26.54 -8.45
C VAL A 307 23.21 -27.66 -8.76
N ASN A 308 22.93 -27.87 -10.05
CA ASN A 308 22.04 -28.94 -10.50
C ASN A 308 22.92 -30.08 -11.02
N VAL A 309 22.63 -31.31 -10.63
CA VAL A 309 23.35 -32.51 -11.10
C VAL A 309 22.80 -32.91 -12.47
N PRO A 310 23.63 -32.86 -13.54
CA PRO A 310 23.20 -33.28 -14.88
C PRO A 310 22.99 -34.80 -14.97
N GLU A 311 22.22 -35.24 -15.98
CA GLU A 311 21.95 -36.66 -16.22
C GLU A 311 23.21 -37.51 -16.42
N ASP A 312 24.22 -36.97 -17.12
CA ASP A 312 25.50 -37.65 -17.39
C ASP A 312 26.46 -37.61 -16.18
N CYS A 313 26.02 -37.09 -15.05
CA CYS A 313 26.72 -37.10 -13.77
C CYS A 313 26.07 -37.99 -12.71
N ASP A 314 25.13 -38.83 -13.09
CA ASP A 314 24.51 -39.83 -12.18
C ASP A 314 25.58 -40.75 -11.55
N GLN A 315 25.42 -41.05 -10.26
CA GLN A 315 26.31 -41.89 -9.46
C GLN A 315 27.77 -41.42 -9.36
N LYS A 316 28.09 -40.17 -9.68
CA LYS A 316 29.40 -39.56 -9.44
C LYS A 316 29.45 -38.92 -8.07
N ASN A 317 30.68 -38.62 -7.57
CA ASN A 317 30.83 -37.81 -6.39
C ASN A 317 30.60 -36.32 -6.72
N LEU A 318 30.17 -35.53 -5.73
CA LEU A 318 29.78 -34.15 -5.93
C LEU A 318 30.95 -33.24 -6.38
N LEU A 319 32.20 -33.55 -5.97
CA LEU A 319 33.38 -32.84 -6.43
C LEU A 319 33.59 -33.01 -7.94
N GLU A 320 33.50 -34.25 -8.45
CA GLU A 320 33.61 -34.52 -9.89
C GLU A 320 32.51 -33.78 -10.68
N VAL A 321 31.29 -33.76 -10.16
CA VAL A 321 30.19 -33.01 -10.76
C VAL A 321 30.52 -31.53 -10.87
N LEU A 322 30.99 -30.90 -9.78
CA LEU A 322 31.36 -29.47 -9.79
C LEU A 322 32.48 -29.17 -10.77
N CYS A 323 33.55 -29.99 -10.81
CA CYS A 323 34.63 -29.84 -11.77
C CYS A 323 34.16 -29.96 -13.24
N ARG A 324 33.14 -30.81 -13.51
CA ARG A 324 32.58 -31.01 -14.83
C ARG A 324 31.68 -29.86 -15.29
N ILE A 325 30.82 -29.36 -14.41
CA ILE A 325 29.86 -28.30 -14.77
C ILE A 325 30.47 -26.89 -14.77
N VAL A 326 31.59 -26.70 -14.06
CA VAL A 326 32.30 -25.40 -13.95
C VAL A 326 33.76 -25.59 -14.38
N THR A 327 33.96 -25.72 -15.68
CA THR A 327 35.24 -26.12 -16.30
C THR A 327 36.40 -25.14 -16.12
N HIS A 328 36.13 -23.90 -15.75
CA HIS A 328 37.15 -22.86 -15.54
C HIS A 328 37.63 -22.78 -14.09
N VAL A 329 37.17 -23.67 -13.22
CA VAL A 329 37.55 -23.73 -11.79
C VAL A 329 38.25 -25.04 -11.49
N THR A 330 39.34 -24.97 -10.73
CA THR A 330 40.16 -26.15 -10.41
C THR A 330 39.55 -27.01 -9.30
N ALA A 331 39.94 -28.29 -9.24
CA ALA A 331 39.51 -29.18 -8.15
C ALA A 331 39.93 -28.64 -6.76
N ASP A 332 41.18 -28.15 -6.65
CA ASP A 332 41.71 -27.56 -5.40
C ASP A 332 40.84 -26.39 -4.86
N PHE A 333 40.24 -25.62 -5.76
CA PHE A 333 39.29 -24.58 -5.32
C PHE A 333 38.03 -25.22 -4.70
N TRP A 334 37.45 -26.22 -5.34
CA TRP A 334 36.26 -26.88 -4.83
C TRP A 334 36.52 -27.63 -3.52
N GLU A 335 37.67 -28.30 -3.38
CA GLU A 335 38.08 -28.95 -2.12
C GLU A 335 38.14 -27.95 -0.96
N LYS A 336 38.66 -26.73 -1.19
CA LYS A 336 38.63 -25.64 -0.21
C LYS A 336 37.22 -25.19 0.11
N GLU A 337 36.34 -25.06 -0.87
CA GLU A 337 34.95 -24.67 -0.63
C GLU A 337 34.18 -25.74 0.17
N PHE A 338 34.43 -27.04 -0.08
CA PHE A 338 33.91 -28.13 0.73
C PHE A 338 34.44 -28.10 2.17
N SER A 339 35.74 -27.93 2.34
CA SER A 339 36.35 -27.85 3.68
C SER A 339 35.84 -26.67 4.52
N ARG A 340 35.45 -25.58 3.88
CA ARG A 340 34.80 -24.40 4.48
C ARG A 340 33.29 -24.58 4.73
N GLY A 341 32.69 -25.71 4.32
CA GLY A 341 31.26 -25.96 4.43
C GLY A 341 30.40 -25.06 3.55
N LEU A 342 30.94 -24.59 2.41
CA LEU A 342 30.25 -23.68 1.51
C LEU A 342 29.45 -24.37 0.40
N ILE A 343 29.61 -25.69 0.24
CA ILE A 343 28.71 -26.49 -0.60
C ILE A 343 27.65 -27.09 0.32
N VAL A 344 26.39 -26.71 0.11
CA VAL A 344 25.30 -27.01 1.01
C VAL A 344 24.11 -27.67 0.26
N ASP A 345 23.32 -28.43 0.98
CA ASP A 345 22.05 -28.95 0.48
C ASP A 345 20.94 -27.85 0.44
N LEU A 346 19.72 -28.23 0.07
CA LEU A 346 18.60 -27.30 0.04
C LEU A 346 18.15 -26.82 1.42
N ALA A 347 18.50 -27.55 2.49
CA ALA A 347 18.26 -27.15 3.88
C ALA A 347 19.34 -26.23 4.43
N GLY A 348 20.47 -26.07 3.71
CA GLY A 348 21.61 -25.25 4.11
C GLY A 348 22.67 -26.01 4.93
N ALA A 349 22.57 -27.33 5.04
CA ALA A 349 23.55 -28.16 5.70
C ALA A 349 24.77 -28.44 4.78
N PRO A 350 26.02 -28.36 5.28
CA PRO A 350 27.22 -28.69 4.50
C PRO A 350 27.21 -30.12 4.00
N VAL A 351 27.69 -30.32 2.79
CA VAL A 351 27.76 -31.61 2.12
C VAL A 351 29.21 -31.98 1.86
N ALA A 352 29.56 -33.28 1.98
CA ALA A 352 30.90 -33.78 1.74
C ALA A 352 31.21 -33.89 0.21
N ALA A 353 32.49 -33.72 -0.14
CA ALA A 353 32.97 -33.80 -1.53
C ALA A 353 32.74 -35.17 -2.17
N GLU A 354 32.87 -36.22 -1.36
CA GLU A 354 32.76 -37.63 -1.73
C GLU A 354 31.32 -38.11 -1.83
N LYS A 355 30.34 -37.27 -1.48
CA LYS A 355 28.91 -37.65 -1.57
C LYS A 355 28.56 -38.09 -2.98
N ILE A 356 28.11 -39.33 -3.11
CA ILE A 356 27.55 -39.85 -4.38
C ILE A 356 26.18 -39.19 -4.62
N VAL A 357 26.02 -38.61 -5.79
CA VAL A 357 24.81 -37.84 -6.15
C VAL A 357 24.05 -38.52 -7.29
N ARG A 358 22.77 -38.19 -7.39
CA ARG A 358 21.89 -38.66 -8.46
C ARG A 358 21.53 -37.55 -9.43
N ALA A 359 21.31 -37.89 -10.68
CA ALA A 359 20.79 -36.96 -11.67
C ALA A 359 19.53 -36.24 -11.19
N GLY A 360 19.48 -34.92 -11.38
CA GLY A 360 18.37 -34.08 -10.92
C GLY A 360 18.46 -33.61 -9.46
N GLU A 361 19.37 -34.13 -8.65
CA GLU A 361 19.60 -33.59 -7.31
C GLU A 361 20.11 -32.13 -7.39
N GLN A 362 19.77 -31.36 -6.37
CA GLN A 362 20.10 -29.94 -6.30
C GLN A 362 20.86 -29.61 -5.03
N TYR A 363 21.94 -28.87 -5.19
CA TYR A 363 22.77 -28.32 -4.13
C TYR A 363 22.94 -26.81 -4.34
N ARG A 364 23.61 -26.14 -3.41
CA ARG A 364 23.91 -24.72 -3.50
C ARG A 364 25.37 -24.46 -3.12
N HIS A 365 26.02 -23.59 -3.86
CA HIS A 365 27.29 -23.00 -3.47
C HIS A 365 26.98 -21.69 -2.74
N LYS A 366 27.36 -21.63 -1.46
CA LYS A 366 27.16 -20.47 -0.56
C LYS A 366 28.32 -19.49 -0.72
N PHE A 367 28.01 -18.23 -0.91
CA PHE A 367 28.93 -17.11 -0.89
C PHE A 367 28.56 -16.23 0.31
N PRO A 368 29.30 -16.33 1.43
CA PRO A 368 28.97 -15.57 2.63
C PRO A 368 29.38 -14.11 2.53
N ASN A 369 28.63 -13.22 3.19
CA ASN A 369 28.93 -11.79 3.31
C ASN A 369 29.18 -11.07 1.98
N VAL A 370 28.42 -11.39 0.94
CA VAL A 370 28.51 -10.72 -0.36
C VAL A 370 27.92 -9.33 -0.25
N THR A 371 28.61 -8.34 -0.84
CA THR A 371 28.09 -7.01 -1.11
C THR A 371 28.14 -6.75 -2.61
N GLU A 372 27.18 -5.99 -3.09
CA GLU A 372 27.06 -5.62 -4.51
C GLU A 372 27.33 -4.14 -4.67
N PRO A 373 27.77 -3.69 -5.87
CA PRO A 373 27.87 -2.27 -6.16
C PRO A 373 26.52 -1.58 -6.02
N ASP A 374 26.56 -0.30 -5.66
CA ASP A 374 25.36 0.53 -5.59
C ASP A 374 24.73 0.73 -6.97
N VAL A 375 23.43 0.90 -6.96
CA VAL A 375 22.61 1.19 -8.14
C VAL A 375 21.67 2.35 -7.85
N ASP A 376 21.13 2.96 -8.90
CA ASP A 376 20.05 3.94 -8.71
C ASP A 376 18.71 3.20 -8.47
N GLY A 377 18.21 3.29 -7.27
CA GLY A 377 16.94 2.66 -6.85
C GLY A 377 15.69 3.52 -7.07
N ARG A 378 15.80 4.72 -7.66
CA ARG A 378 14.70 5.69 -7.87
C ARG A 378 13.80 5.28 -9.03
N ILE A 379 13.22 4.08 -8.94
CA ILE A 379 12.28 3.54 -9.93
C ILE A 379 10.98 4.32 -9.84
N GLU A 380 10.51 4.85 -10.95
CA GLU A 380 9.25 5.57 -11.06
C GLU A 380 8.19 4.70 -11.75
N ILE A 381 7.01 4.57 -11.16
CA ILE A 381 5.86 3.89 -11.77
C ILE A 381 5.01 4.95 -12.47
N LEU A 382 4.82 4.78 -13.77
CA LEU A 382 4.02 5.68 -14.61
C LEU A 382 2.58 5.21 -14.78
N HIS A 383 2.37 3.88 -14.71
CA HIS A 383 1.04 3.27 -14.81
C HIS A 383 1.04 1.89 -14.17
N GLU A 384 -0.08 1.52 -13.54
CA GLU A 384 -0.31 0.18 -13.03
C GLU A 384 -1.80 -0.20 -13.19
N ASP A 385 -2.05 -1.38 -13.78
CA ASP A 385 -3.39 -1.98 -13.82
C ASP A 385 -3.32 -3.48 -13.46
N GLU A 386 -4.38 -4.23 -13.72
CA GLU A 386 -4.46 -5.66 -13.41
C GLU A 386 -3.46 -6.52 -14.22
N ALA A 387 -3.02 -6.07 -15.38
CA ALA A 387 -2.19 -6.82 -16.30
C ALA A 387 -0.76 -6.28 -16.42
N LEU A 388 -0.60 -4.96 -16.28
CA LEU A 388 0.57 -4.23 -16.71
C LEU A 388 1.08 -3.29 -15.62
N ILE A 389 2.40 -3.11 -15.57
CA ILE A 389 3.13 -2.08 -14.84
C ILE A 389 4.06 -1.40 -15.83
N VAL A 390 3.99 -0.09 -15.96
CA VAL A 390 4.89 0.71 -16.80
C VAL A 390 5.82 1.50 -15.90
N LEU A 391 7.11 1.31 -16.09
CA LEU A 391 8.16 1.93 -15.28
C LEU A 391 8.98 2.91 -16.10
N ASN A 392 9.45 3.98 -15.46
CA ASN A 392 10.61 4.73 -15.85
C ASN A 392 11.81 4.20 -15.05
N LYS A 393 12.67 3.41 -15.70
CA LYS A 393 13.83 2.78 -15.07
C LYS A 393 14.97 3.79 -14.94
N PRO A 394 15.55 4.01 -13.76
CA PRO A 394 16.76 4.80 -13.59
C PRO A 394 18.01 4.03 -14.06
N ALA A 395 19.16 4.69 -14.05
CA ALA A 395 20.45 4.09 -14.34
C ALA A 395 21.54 4.67 -13.43
N PRO A 396 22.53 3.82 -13.04
CA PRO A 396 22.66 2.41 -13.41
C PRO A 396 21.72 1.49 -12.60
N LEU A 397 21.01 0.60 -13.27
CA LEU A 397 20.20 -0.45 -12.64
C LEU A 397 20.05 -1.66 -13.58
N PRO A 398 20.68 -2.81 -13.29
CA PRO A 398 20.48 -4.03 -14.07
C PRO A 398 19.05 -4.55 -14.01
N MET A 399 18.56 -5.14 -15.11
CA MET A 399 17.21 -5.71 -15.17
C MET A 399 17.03 -6.96 -14.30
N HIS A 400 18.02 -7.85 -14.33
CA HIS A 400 18.00 -9.14 -13.62
C HIS A 400 19.42 -9.52 -13.22
N SER A 401 19.55 -10.58 -12.41
CA SER A 401 20.84 -11.06 -11.91
C SER A 401 21.82 -11.34 -13.03
N ASN A 402 22.97 -10.69 -12.99
CA ASN A 402 24.07 -10.88 -13.93
C ASN A 402 25.40 -10.42 -13.32
N GLY A 403 26.47 -11.21 -13.53
CA GLY A 403 27.79 -10.90 -13.03
C GLY A 403 27.82 -10.74 -11.51
N ARG A 404 28.09 -9.52 -11.04
CA ARG A 404 28.19 -9.15 -9.63
C ARG A 404 26.89 -8.62 -9.01
N PHE A 405 25.79 -8.57 -9.77
CA PHE A 405 24.49 -8.08 -9.32
C PHE A 405 23.49 -9.22 -9.17
N PHE A 406 22.88 -9.37 -7.99
CA PHE A 406 21.85 -10.37 -7.67
C PHE A 406 20.63 -9.71 -7.08
N ARG A 407 20.81 -8.88 -6.03
CA ARG A 407 19.75 -8.17 -5.30
C ARG A 407 19.59 -6.73 -5.78
N ASN A 408 20.70 -6.06 -6.13
CA ASN A 408 20.65 -4.71 -6.71
C ASN A 408 20.24 -4.79 -8.20
N THR A 409 19.04 -5.32 -8.46
CA THR A 409 18.46 -5.48 -9.80
C THR A 409 16.98 -5.09 -9.80
N LEU A 410 16.48 -4.58 -10.91
CA LEU A 410 15.06 -4.23 -11.06
C LEU A 410 14.15 -5.39 -10.70
N GLN A 411 14.44 -6.60 -11.20
CA GLN A 411 13.61 -7.78 -10.94
C GLN A 411 13.54 -8.14 -9.45
N HIS A 412 14.65 -8.04 -8.72
CA HIS A 412 14.67 -8.34 -7.29
C HIS A 412 13.83 -7.30 -6.51
N ILE A 413 14.05 -6.01 -6.79
CA ILE A 413 13.29 -4.93 -6.16
C ILE A 413 11.78 -5.10 -6.42
N LEU A 414 11.39 -5.36 -7.66
CA LEU A 414 9.98 -5.60 -7.99
C LEU A 414 9.41 -6.85 -7.29
N ASN A 415 10.17 -7.93 -7.16
CA ASN A 415 9.73 -9.12 -6.44
C ASN A 415 9.47 -8.83 -4.94
N VAL A 416 10.23 -7.92 -4.33
CA VAL A 416 10.01 -7.47 -2.95
C VAL A 416 8.76 -6.58 -2.85
N VAL A 417 8.65 -5.59 -3.73
CA VAL A 417 7.56 -4.59 -3.74
C VAL A 417 6.19 -5.22 -4.02
N TYR A 418 6.16 -6.24 -4.89
CA TYR A 418 4.92 -6.88 -5.33
C TYR A 418 4.65 -8.24 -4.64
N TYR A 419 5.46 -8.63 -3.66
CA TYR A 419 5.23 -9.90 -2.95
C TYR A 419 3.76 -10.06 -2.49
N PRO A 420 3.11 -11.24 -2.65
CA PRO A 420 3.65 -12.52 -3.15
C PRO A 420 3.67 -12.68 -4.68
N GLN A 421 3.25 -11.68 -5.45
CA GLN A 421 3.31 -11.69 -6.91
C GLN A 421 4.77 -11.57 -7.38
N LYS A 422 5.03 -12.12 -8.57
CA LYS A 422 6.34 -12.02 -9.24
C LYS A 422 6.14 -11.38 -10.61
N PRO A 423 6.29 -10.06 -10.73
CA PRO A 423 6.16 -9.39 -12.03
C PRO A 423 7.20 -9.87 -13.04
N HIS A 424 6.82 -9.89 -14.31
CA HIS A 424 7.65 -10.38 -15.41
C HIS A 424 7.94 -9.27 -16.41
N PRO A 425 9.18 -8.81 -16.59
CA PRO A 425 9.54 -7.88 -17.65
C PRO A 425 9.17 -8.44 -19.03
N ALA A 426 8.53 -7.62 -19.85
CA ALA A 426 8.19 -7.99 -21.22
C ALA A 426 9.38 -7.82 -22.17
N HIS A 427 10.30 -6.93 -21.86
CA HIS A 427 11.54 -6.66 -22.58
C HIS A 427 12.62 -6.20 -21.59
N ARG A 428 13.80 -5.92 -22.12
CA ARG A 428 14.94 -5.47 -21.33
C ARG A 428 15.54 -4.17 -21.84
N LEU A 429 16.14 -3.42 -20.92
CA LEU A 429 17.08 -2.34 -21.16
C LEU A 429 18.46 -2.71 -20.58
N ASP A 430 19.52 -2.13 -21.12
CA ASP A 430 20.84 -2.23 -20.52
C ASP A 430 20.88 -1.56 -19.13
N ALA A 431 21.81 -1.95 -18.27
CA ALA A 431 21.91 -1.40 -16.91
C ALA A 431 22.02 0.14 -16.92
N ASN A 432 22.78 0.69 -17.86
CA ASN A 432 23.06 2.12 -17.98
C ASN A 432 22.00 2.90 -18.79
N THR A 433 21.03 2.22 -19.42
CA THR A 433 19.95 2.85 -20.20
C THR A 433 18.78 3.19 -19.29
N THR A 434 18.31 4.43 -19.35
CA THR A 434 17.11 4.89 -18.62
C THR A 434 15.83 4.76 -19.44
N GLY A 435 14.66 4.89 -18.80
CA GLY A 435 13.37 5.06 -19.47
C GLY A 435 12.43 3.88 -19.39
N LEU A 436 11.51 3.79 -20.34
CA LEU A 436 10.34 2.92 -20.29
C LEU A 436 10.68 1.44 -20.27
N VAL A 437 10.12 0.74 -19.29
CA VAL A 437 10.11 -0.73 -19.19
C VAL A 437 8.68 -1.19 -18.95
N LEU A 438 8.21 -2.12 -19.78
CA LEU A 438 6.94 -2.80 -19.60
C LEU A 438 7.14 -4.09 -18.79
N VAL A 439 6.37 -4.22 -17.72
CA VAL A 439 6.40 -5.37 -16.83
C VAL A 439 4.98 -5.91 -16.69
N THR A 440 4.78 -7.19 -16.86
CA THR A 440 3.46 -7.81 -16.68
C THR A 440 3.33 -8.38 -15.28
N ARG A 441 2.13 -8.32 -14.70
CA ARG A 441 1.89 -8.80 -13.33
C ARG A 441 1.95 -10.32 -13.19
N THR A 442 1.66 -11.05 -14.27
CA THR A 442 1.64 -12.52 -14.27
C THR A 442 2.22 -13.09 -15.56
N ARG A 443 2.61 -14.38 -15.53
CA ARG A 443 3.04 -15.13 -16.73
C ARG A 443 1.97 -15.17 -17.83
N HIS A 444 0.70 -15.20 -17.45
CA HIS A 444 -0.41 -15.17 -18.40
C HIS A 444 -0.40 -13.92 -19.27
N PHE A 445 -0.15 -12.75 -18.68
CA PHE A 445 -0.05 -11.51 -19.45
C PHE A 445 1.29 -11.41 -20.19
N ALA A 446 2.37 -11.97 -19.64
CA ALA A 446 3.66 -12.03 -20.30
C ALA A 446 3.57 -12.80 -21.63
N SER A 447 2.88 -13.96 -21.66
CA SER A 447 2.69 -14.76 -22.88
C SER A 447 1.89 -14.05 -23.98
N ARG A 448 1.25 -12.92 -23.68
CA ARG A 448 0.51 -12.09 -24.66
C ARG A 448 1.27 -10.82 -25.07
N LEU A 449 2.14 -10.31 -24.20
CA LEU A 449 2.88 -9.08 -24.47
C LEU A 449 4.25 -9.37 -25.11
N GLN A 450 5.01 -10.36 -24.63
CA GLN A 450 6.33 -10.70 -25.16
C GLN A 450 6.32 -11.02 -26.67
N PRO A 451 5.35 -11.79 -27.22
CA PRO A 451 5.30 -12.04 -28.67
C PRO A 451 5.10 -10.78 -29.51
N GLN A 452 4.58 -9.69 -28.97
CA GLN A 452 4.49 -8.42 -29.69
C GLN A 452 5.89 -7.81 -29.93
N PHE A 453 6.81 -7.95 -28.98
CA PHE A 453 8.23 -7.56 -29.15
C PHE A 453 8.94 -8.44 -30.17
N GLU A 454 8.74 -9.75 -30.10
CA GLU A 454 9.35 -10.73 -31.00
C GLU A 454 8.91 -10.52 -32.46
N ARG A 455 7.65 -10.15 -32.67
CA ARG A 455 7.07 -9.90 -34.00
C ARG A 455 7.26 -8.47 -34.51
N GLY A 456 7.94 -7.61 -33.75
CA GLY A 456 8.17 -6.22 -34.14
C GLY A 456 6.91 -5.34 -34.11
N LEU A 457 5.85 -5.74 -33.36
CA LEU A 457 4.59 -5.00 -33.27
C LEU A 457 4.63 -3.88 -32.23
N VAL A 458 5.71 -3.80 -31.45
CA VAL A 458 5.92 -2.75 -30.45
C VAL A 458 6.78 -1.64 -31.06
N GLU A 459 6.23 -0.45 -31.17
CA GLU A 459 7.00 0.72 -31.57
C GLU A 459 7.78 1.25 -30.37
N LYS A 460 9.07 1.53 -30.58
CA LYS A 460 9.99 2.02 -29.55
C LYS A 460 10.71 3.24 -30.08
N ILE A 461 10.72 4.32 -29.31
CA ILE A 461 11.44 5.54 -29.63
C ILE A 461 12.37 5.88 -28.48
N TYR A 462 13.64 6.10 -28.80
CA TYR A 462 14.67 6.46 -27.84
C TYR A 462 15.18 7.87 -28.11
N LEU A 463 15.55 8.57 -27.04
CA LEU A 463 16.39 9.77 -27.12
C LEU A 463 17.85 9.33 -26.95
N VAL A 464 18.70 9.84 -27.79
CA VAL A 464 20.14 9.52 -27.81
C VAL A 464 20.94 10.80 -28.02
N ARG A 465 21.86 11.11 -27.13
CA ARG A 465 22.81 12.19 -27.35
C ARG A 465 24.15 11.60 -27.79
N VAL A 466 24.68 12.06 -28.92
CA VAL A 466 25.89 11.53 -29.54
C VAL A 466 26.94 12.61 -29.67
N HIS A 467 28.22 12.19 -29.73
CA HIS A 467 29.32 13.07 -30.10
C HIS A 467 29.33 13.34 -31.61
N GLY A 468 29.59 14.58 -31.99
CA GLY A 468 29.64 15.00 -33.39
C GLY A 468 28.26 15.38 -33.94
N THR A 469 28.27 15.72 -35.24
CA THR A 469 27.08 16.21 -35.95
C THR A 469 26.87 15.37 -37.20
N PRO A 470 25.81 14.53 -37.24
CA PRO A 470 25.46 13.81 -38.47
C PRO A 470 25.20 14.79 -39.62
N PRO A 471 25.61 14.45 -40.84
CA PRO A 471 25.45 15.34 -42.01
C PRO A 471 23.99 15.45 -42.45
N GLU A 472 23.22 14.38 -42.27
CA GLU A 472 21.83 14.29 -42.68
C GLU A 472 20.88 14.43 -41.49
N GLU A 473 19.72 15.06 -41.68
CA GLU A 473 18.68 15.16 -40.64
C GLU A 473 17.97 13.83 -40.36
N ARG A 474 17.95 12.94 -41.36
CA ARG A 474 17.38 11.59 -41.27
C ARG A 474 18.31 10.59 -41.92
N PHE A 475 18.66 9.55 -41.21
CA PHE A 475 19.54 8.49 -41.69
C PHE A 475 19.20 7.16 -41.02
N SER A 476 19.77 6.08 -41.49
CA SER A 476 19.55 4.76 -40.92
C SER A 476 20.87 3.97 -40.86
N CYS A 477 20.87 2.96 -39.98
CA CYS A 477 21.95 1.96 -39.93
C CYS A 477 21.34 0.57 -39.97
N ALA A 478 21.76 -0.21 -40.95
CA ALA A 478 21.36 -1.61 -41.15
C ALA A 478 22.54 -2.58 -40.92
N ALA A 479 23.61 -2.15 -40.26
CA ALA A 479 24.79 -2.98 -40.01
C ALA A 479 24.43 -4.17 -39.08
N PRO A 480 24.68 -5.43 -39.53
CA PRO A 480 24.30 -6.61 -38.75
C PRO A 480 25.16 -6.77 -37.51
N ILE A 481 24.53 -7.30 -36.43
CA ILE A 481 25.14 -7.39 -35.10
C ILE A 481 25.43 -8.85 -34.73
N SER A 482 26.66 -9.12 -34.24
CA SER A 482 27.07 -10.45 -33.83
C SER A 482 26.15 -11.08 -32.78
N ASP A 483 25.86 -12.36 -32.89
CA ASP A 483 25.18 -13.12 -31.82
C ASP A 483 26.15 -13.60 -30.74
N THR A 484 27.44 -13.59 -31.02
CA THR A 484 28.51 -13.93 -30.07
C THR A 484 28.76 -12.77 -29.10
N VAL A 485 28.95 -13.10 -27.83
CA VAL A 485 29.26 -12.15 -26.75
C VAL A 485 30.76 -11.99 -26.64
N GLY A 486 31.26 -10.78 -26.83
CA GLY A 486 32.64 -10.43 -26.62
C GLY A 486 32.97 -10.03 -25.18
N ARG A 487 34.15 -9.44 -24.99
CA ARG A 487 34.60 -8.91 -23.69
C ARG A 487 33.55 -7.94 -23.11
N LEU A 488 33.27 -8.04 -21.82
CA LEU A 488 32.30 -7.19 -21.08
C LEU A 488 30.85 -7.24 -21.63
N GLY A 489 30.47 -8.32 -22.30
CA GLY A 489 29.16 -8.42 -22.91
C GLY A 489 28.97 -7.58 -24.18
N ALA A 490 30.03 -6.98 -24.70
CA ALA A 490 29.99 -6.18 -25.91
C ALA A 490 29.65 -7.04 -27.15
N ARG A 491 28.94 -6.45 -28.09
CA ARG A 491 28.69 -6.99 -29.42
C ARG A 491 29.55 -6.26 -30.44
N LYS A 492 29.68 -6.81 -31.63
CA LYS A 492 30.40 -6.17 -32.76
C LYS A 492 29.53 -6.14 -34.00
N ILE A 493 29.83 -5.29 -34.94
CA ILE A 493 29.30 -5.38 -36.30
C ILE A 493 29.93 -6.61 -36.95
N ASP A 494 29.08 -7.44 -37.57
CA ASP A 494 29.50 -8.71 -38.18
C ASP A 494 28.73 -8.90 -39.48
N PHE A 495 29.35 -8.54 -40.60
CA PHE A 495 28.71 -8.63 -41.91
C PHE A 495 28.64 -10.06 -42.46
N GLU A 496 29.35 -11.02 -41.86
CA GLU A 496 29.37 -12.39 -42.34
C GLU A 496 28.32 -13.25 -41.60
N ASN A 497 28.26 -13.15 -40.26
CA ASN A 497 27.45 -14.02 -39.44
C ASN A 497 26.51 -13.25 -38.48
N GLY A 498 26.43 -11.91 -38.61
CA GLY A 498 25.62 -11.06 -37.74
C GLY A 498 24.13 -11.18 -38.03
N LEU A 499 23.33 -10.98 -36.98
CA LEU A 499 21.89 -10.93 -37.07
C LEU A 499 21.46 -9.59 -37.69
N GLU A 500 20.47 -9.64 -38.59
CA GLU A 500 19.89 -8.42 -39.16
C GLU A 500 19.45 -7.45 -38.07
N SER A 501 19.82 -6.20 -38.26
CA SER A 501 19.43 -5.11 -37.36
C SER A 501 19.24 -3.81 -38.14
N LEU A 502 18.23 -3.04 -37.75
CA LEU A 502 17.89 -1.78 -38.40
C LEU A 502 17.48 -0.74 -37.37
N THR A 503 18.10 0.43 -37.40
CA THR A 503 17.75 1.59 -36.61
C THR A 503 17.61 2.82 -37.48
N ASN A 504 16.49 3.50 -37.43
CA ASN A 504 16.27 4.79 -38.06
C ASN A 504 16.57 5.92 -37.09
N PHE A 505 17.22 6.97 -37.54
CA PHE A 505 17.60 8.12 -36.74
C PHE A 505 17.01 9.43 -37.32
N VAL A 506 16.62 10.35 -36.44
CA VAL A 506 16.20 11.71 -36.79
C VAL A 506 16.95 12.68 -35.88
N VAL A 507 17.63 13.67 -36.47
CA VAL A 507 18.24 14.77 -35.72
C VAL A 507 17.16 15.65 -35.13
N ARG A 508 17.15 15.80 -33.80
CA ARG A 508 16.22 16.68 -33.09
C ARG A 508 16.83 18.03 -32.78
N GLN A 509 18.10 18.04 -32.38
CA GLN A 509 18.78 19.27 -32.00
C GLN A 509 20.32 19.10 -32.14
N LYS A 510 20.95 20.07 -32.75
CA LYS A 510 22.41 20.24 -32.69
C LYS A 510 22.75 21.15 -31.52
N ILE A 511 23.65 20.72 -30.66
CA ILE A 511 23.96 21.40 -29.39
C ILE A 511 25.30 22.12 -29.56
N SER A 512 25.43 23.29 -28.93
CA SER A 512 26.63 24.16 -29.09
C SER A 512 27.93 23.56 -28.59
N ASP A 513 27.89 22.51 -27.78
CA ASP A 513 29.06 21.79 -27.29
C ASP A 513 29.63 20.73 -28.25
N GLY A 514 29.13 20.69 -29.49
CA GLY A 514 29.54 19.73 -30.50
C GLY A 514 28.87 18.37 -30.43
N THR A 515 27.79 18.24 -29.61
CA THR A 515 26.99 17.04 -29.54
C THR A 515 25.66 17.21 -30.28
N THR A 516 24.97 16.10 -30.56
CA THR A 516 23.68 16.12 -31.25
C THR A 516 22.68 15.23 -30.52
N LEU A 517 21.46 15.74 -30.29
CA LEU A 517 20.33 14.96 -29.80
C LEU A 517 19.61 14.29 -30.98
N LEU A 518 19.51 12.98 -30.94
CA LEU A 518 18.84 12.15 -31.93
C LEU A 518 17.60 11.50 -31.32
N GLU A 519 16.60 11.28 -32.17
CA GLU A 519 15.57 10.28 -31.97
C GLU A 519 15.97 9.02 -32.73
N ALA A 520 16.03 7.89 -32.01
CA ALA A 520 16.35 6.58 -32.58
C ALA A 520 15.13 5.65 -32.52
N ARG A 521 14.79 5.05 -33.65
CA ARG A 521 13.68 4.09 -33.81
C ARG A 521 14.25 2.73 -34.24
N PRO A 522 14.54 1.82 -33.30
CA PRO A 522 15.03 0.48 -33.62
C PRO A 522 13.85 -0.38 -34.09
N LEU A 523 13.91 -0.87 -35.32
CA LEU A 523 12.93 -1.81 -35.89
C LEU A 523 13.18 -3.24 -35.41
N THR A 524 14.40 -3.55 -35.02
CA THR A 524 14.83 -4.80 -34.40
C THR A 524 15.20 -4.56 -32.93
N GLY A 525 15.49 -5.60 -32.16
CA GLY A 525 15.79 -5.50 -30.72
C GLY A 525 17.09 -6.23 -30.31
N ARG A 526 18.20 -6.02 -31.03
CA ARG A 526 19.47 -6.69 -30.70
C ARG A 526 20.14 -6.04 -29.47
N PRO A 527 20.87 -6.81 -28.66
CA PRO A 527 21.63 -6.25 -27.54
C PRO A 527 22.57 -5.15 -27.98
N ASN A 528 22.60 -4.03 -27.27
CA ASN A 528 23.43 -2.85 -27.53
C ASN A 528 23.21 -2.18 -28.92
N GLN A 529 22.13 -2.50 -29.64
CA GLN A 529 21.93 -2.13 -31.04
C GLN A 529 22.15 -0.64 -31.32
N ILE A 530 21.46 0.24 -30.62
CA ILE A 530 21.50 1.70 -30.83
C ILE A 530 22.94 2.21 -30.58
N ARG A 531 23.55 1.78 -29.48
CA ARG A 531 24.90 2.18 -29.07
C ARG A 531 25.93 1.78 -30.14
N LEU A 532 25.84 0.53 -30.59
CA LEU A 532 26.76 -0.01 -31.60
C LEU A 532 26.54 0.64 -32.97
N HIS A 533 25.30 0.89 -33.38
CA HIS A 533 24.99 1.57 -34.64
C HIS A 533 25.51 3.02 -34.62
N CYS A 534 25.30 3.76 -33.52
CA CYS A 534 25.86 5.11 -33.38
C CYS A 534 27.39 5.12 -33.45
N ALA A 535 28.06 4.20 -32.76
CA ALA A 535 29.51 4.08 -32.78
C ALA A 535 30.05 3.69 -34.19
N HIS A 536 29.36 2.77 -34.90
CA HIS A 536 29.71 2.35 -36.26
C HIS A 536 29.58 3.49 -37.26
N LEU A 537 28.59 4.34 -37.13
CA LEU A 537 28.41 5.53 -37.97
C LEU A 537 29.40 6.68 -37.63
N GLY A 538 30.23 6.52 -36.60
CA GLY A 538 31.19 7.55 -36.20
C GLY A 538 30.65 8.56 -35.20
N PHE A 539 29.42 8.35 -34.66
CA PHE A 539 28.76 9.22 -33.69
C PHE A 539 28.49 8.46 -32.37
N PRO A 540 29.53 8.10 -31.58
CA PRO A 540 29.35 7.33 -30.36
C PRO A 540 28.44 8.07 -29.35
N VAL A 541 27.71 7.31 -28.57
CA VAL A 541 26.79 7.85 -27.56
C VAL A 541 27.55 8.53 -26.42
N CYS A 542 27.16 9.70 -26.02
CA CYS A 542 27.77 10.42 -24.90
C CYS A 542 27.63 9.60 -23.60
N GLY A 543 28.72 9.51 -22.81
CA GLY A 543 28.76 8.72 -21.59
C GLY A 543 28.82 7.20 -21.81
N ASP A 544 29.03 6.71 -23.03
CA ASP A 544 29.19 5.28 -23.28
C ASP A 544 30.59 4.81 -22.88
N ALA A 545 30.68 4.00 -21.81
CA ALA A 545 31.94 3.44 -21.32
C ALA A 545 32.38 2.15 -22.05
N THR A 546 31.53 1.62 -22.93
CA THR A 546 31.77 0.36 -23.65
C THR A 546 32.17 0.63 -25.12
N TYR A 547 31.37 1.42 -25.86
CA TYR A 547 31.59 1.70 -27.28
C TYR A 547 32.17 3.09 -27.47
N LEU A 548 33.49 3.15 -27.56
CA LEU A 548 34.24 4.39 -27.67
C LEU A 548 34.47 4.78 -29.13
N ALA A 549 34.90 6.05 -29.36
CA ALA A 549 35.25 6.55 -30.66
C ALA A 549 36.36 5.69 -31.33
N GLY A 550 36.27 5.52 -32.65
CA GLY A 550 37.23 4.72 -33.44
C GLY A 550 37.08 3.21 -33.24
N GLY A 551 35.93 2.71 -32.81
CA GLY A 551 35.64 1.28 -32.69
C GLY A 551 36.33 0.59 -31.51
N LYS A 552 36.85 1.35 -30.54
CA LYS A 552 37.53 0.81 -29.36
C LYS A 552 36.47 0.33 -28.33
N ILE A 553 36.77 -0.80 -27.70
CA ILE A 553 35.97 -1.31 -26.55
C ILE A 553 36.60 -0.83 -25.26
N GLY A 554 35.82 -0.17 -24.43
CA GLY A 554 36.23 0.36 -23.14
C GLY A 554 36.42 -0.70 -22.05
N GLY A 555 36.62 -0.27 -20.82
CA GLY A 555 36.95 -1.12 -19.67
C GLY A 555 35.77 -1.45 -18.76
N THR A 556 34.60 -0.80 -18.90
CA THR A 556 33.48 -0.88 -17.96
C THR A 556 32.19 -1.23 -18.68
N GLN A 557 31.45 -2.19 -18.13
CA GLN A 557 30.14 -2.58 -18.66
C GLN A 557 28.99 -1.83 -17.94
N THR A 558 29.05 -1.75 -16.63
CA THR A 558 28.04 -1.06 -15.80
C THR A 558 28.73 0.12 -15.12
N LEU A 559 28.19 1.32 -15.32
CA LEU A 559 28.65 2.57 -14.69
C LEU A 559 28.40 2.52 -13.19
N ASP A 560 29.18 3.28 -12.44
CA ASP A 560 28.86 3.59 -11.05
C ASP A 560 27.83 4.73 -10.95
N VAL A 561 27.16 4.87 -9.81
CA VAL A 561 26.12 5.90 -9.61
C VAL A 561 26.68 7.32 -9.74
N ALA A 562 27.98 7.50 -9.46
CA ALA A 562 28.68 8.79 -9.56
C ALA A 562 29.22 9.09 -10.97
N ASP A 563 29.19 8.13 -11.88
CA ASP A 563 29.69 8.32 -13.26
C ASP A 563 28.73 9.20 -14.08
N ALA A 564 29.31 9.83 -15.13
CA ALA A 564 28.49 10.52 -16.12
C ALA A 564 27.51 9.54 -16.78
N PRO A 565 26.23 9.88 -16.92
CA PRO A 565 25.20 8.97 -17.41
C PRO A 565 25.41 8.61 -18.89
N LEU A 566 25.10 7.37 -19.26
CA LEU A 566 24.92 7.00 -20.67
C LEU A 566 23.72 7.78 -21.22
N CYS A 567 23.93 8.62 -22.21
CA CYS A 567 22.90 9.45 -22.82
C CYS A 567 22.02 8.65 -23.81
N LEU A 568 21.38 7.60 -23.31
CA LEU A 568 20.41 6.75 -24.02
C LEU A 568 19.18 6.52 -23.14
N HIS A 569 18.01 6.89 -23.65
CA HIS A 569 16.76 6.88 -22.90
C HIS A 569 15.62 6.30 -23.73
N ALA A 570 14.96 5.26 -23.23
CA ALA A 570 13.74 4.70 -23.82
C ALA A 570 12.57 5.66 -23.56
N TRP A 571 12.30 6.52 -24.53
CA TRP A 571 11.41 7.68 -24.36
C TRP A 571 9.95 7.38 -24.57
N LYS A 572 9.59 6.71 -25.71
CA LYS A 572 8.20 6.36 -26.04
C LYS A 572 8.08 4.89 -26.38
N ILE A 573 6.95 4.32 -26.03
CA ILE A 573 6.60 2.94 -26.37
C ILE A 573 5.11 2.82 -26.68
N SER A 574 4.78 2.17 -27.81
CA SER A 574 3.39 1.94 -28.24
C SER A 574 3.21 0.44 -28.51
N PHE A 575 2.12 -0.13 -28.00
CA PHE A 575 1.82 -1.58 -28.06
C PHE A 575 0.33 -1.83 -27.88
N THR A 576 -0.10 -3.08 -28.02
CA THR A 576 -1.48 -3.50 -27.72
C THR A 576 -1.55 -4.08 -26.31
N HIS A 577 -2.46 -3.55 -25.49
CA HIS A 577 -2.63 -3.99 -24.10
C HIS A 577 -2.98 -5.48 -24.00
N PRO A 578 -2.30 -6.28 -23.15
CA PRO A 578 -2.43 -7.73 -23.14
C PRO A 578 -3.82 -8.25 -22.72
N GLN A 579 -4.58 -7.47 -21.96
CA GLN A 579 -5.93 -7.82 -21.50
C GLN A 579 -7.01 -7.15 -22.33
N SER A 580 -7.05 -5.82 -22.37
CA SER A 580 -8.12 -5.06 -23.02
C SER A 580 -8.03 -5.05 -24.54
N LYS A 581 -6.88 -5.42 -25.13
CA LYS A 581 -6.60 -5.35 -26.58
C LYS A 581 -6.65 -3.95 -27.20
N GLN A 582 -6.69 -2.92 -26.37
CA GLN A 582 -6.65 -1.54 -26.84
C GLN A 582 -5.20 -1.11 -27.13
N PRO A 583 -4.97 -0.23 -28.12
CA PRO A 583 -3.67 0.38 -28.31
C PRO A 583 -3.33 1.27 -27.11
N MET A 584 -2.10 1.20 -26.64
CA MET A 584 -1.56 2.03 -25.57
C MET A 584 -0.25 2.67 -25.99
N GLU A 585 -0.05 3.91 -25.55
CA GLU A 585 1.19 4.64 -25.72
C GLU A 585 1.61 5.26 -24.39
N PHE A 586 2.89 5.16 -24.08
CA PHE A 586 3.50 5.80 -22.91
C PHE A 586 4.70 6.64 -23.33
N THR A 587 4.89 7.75 -22.62
CA THR A 587 6.04 8.64 -22.79
C THR A 587 6.69 8.85 -21.42
N ALA A 588 7.98 8.54 -21.29
CA ALA A 588 8.75 8.85 -20.10
C ALA A 588 9.13 10.34 -20.07
N PRO A 589 9.28 10.96 -18.89
CA PRO A 589 9.88 12.28 -18.78
C PRO A 589 11.27 12.29 -19.43
N PRO A 590 11.59 13.28 -20.26
CA PRO A 590 12.92 13.37 -20.87
C PRO A 590 13.99 13.59 -19.78
N PRO A 591 15.16 12.95 -19.88
CA PRO A 591 16.24 13.15 -18.93
C PRO A 591 16.87 14.55 -19.09
N ALA A 592 17.47 15.08 -18.01
CA ALA A 592 18.03 16.42 -17.99
C ALA A 592 19.06 16.70 -19.11
N TRP A 593 19.84 15.67 -19.51
CA TRP A 593 20.80 15.79 -20.61
C TRP A 593 20.18 15.96 -21.99
N ALA A 594 18.88 15.70 -22.16
CA ALA A 594 18.17 15.92 -23.43
C ALA A 594 17.82 17.40 -23.66
N GLY A 595 17.88 18.25 -22.62
CA GLY A 595 17.52 19.66 -22.71
C GLY A 595 16.01 19.87 -22.98
N GLU A 596 15.64 21.12 -23.24
CA GLU A 596 14.27 21.45 -23.69
C GLU A 596 14.18 21.22 -25.20
N PHE A 597 13.41 20.24 -25.60
CA PHE A 597 13.04 20.05 -27.00
C PHE A 597 11.52 19.94 -27.13
N THR A 598 10.95 20.68 -28.09
CA THR A 598 9.52 20.62 -28.34
C THR A 598 9.17 19.33 -29.09
N SER A 599 8.24 18.58 -28.55
CA SER A 599 7.66 17.36 -29.18
C SER A 599 6.78 17.70 -30.40
N SER A 600 7.21 18.59 -31.28
CA SER A 600 6.45 18.99 -32.46
C SER A 600 6.91 18.25 -33.70
N ALA A 601 6.30 17.09 -33.96
CA ALA A 601 6.02 16.60 -35.30
C ALA A 601 4.97 15.48 -35.23
N LYS A 602 3.81 15.71 -35.81
CA LYS A 602 2.84 14.64 -36.13
C LYS A 602 3.58 13.54 -36.91
N PRO A 603 3.33 12.25 -36.62
CA PRO A 603 3.94 11.18 -37.41
C PRO A 603 3.40 11.27 -38.84
N VAL A 604 4.27 11.57 -39.79
CA VAL A 604 4.03 11.24 -41.19
C VAL A 604 4.31 9.76 -41.32
N LEU A 605 3.28 8.94 -41.36
CA LEU A 605 3.37 7.54 -41.74
C LEU A 605 3.96 7.46 -43.16
N PRO A 606 5.06 6.75 -43.41
CA PRO A 606 5.44 6.39 -44.77
C PRO A 606 4.36 5.43 -45.30
N GLY A 607 3.84 5.72 -46.48
CA GLY A 607 2.95 4.83 -47.21
C GLY A 607 3.52 3.42 -47.32
N ARG A 608 2.60 2.43 -47.29
CA ARG A 608 2.86 0.99 -47.44
C ARG A 608 3.68 0.65 -48.65
#